data_0e9830903f39abd2258e5b9e3810d2ed
#
_entry.id   0e9830903f39abd2258e5b9e3810d2ed
#
_cell.length_a   1.000
_cell.length_b   1.000
_cell.length_c   1.000
_cell.angle_alpha   90.00
_cell.angle_beta   90.00
_cell.angle_gamma   90.00
#
_symmetry.space_group_name_H-M   'P 1'
#
loop_
_entity.id
_entity.type
_entity.pdbx_description
1 polymer ?
#
loop_
_entity_poly.entity_id
_entity_poly.type
_entity_poly.pdbx_seq_one_letter_code
_entity_poly.pdbx_strand_id
1 'polypeptide(L)'
;MACTALHASDRSLASCLRDRNSETARVAKVTDGDTLALTSGQRVRIIGINTLELNAKSQASRASARAASQALRSLIGNREITLIAGPERHDRHGRRLAHVLNKDRVNIGAELIRRGHATAVAVAQNTLCADHHFTLESEARIKSLGIWETPSEWFIDGDTLTRDSRGFKLMKTSITSINSDGNQSILLFSNGISATLGKHWTVAPPGKELVGKRVEIRGWVGGGRARPKMTLHHPLNMRILSD
;
A
#
# COMPACT_ATOMS: atom_id res chain seq x y z
N MET A 1 21.87 9.69 31.82
CA MET A 1 20.78 10.58 31.30
C MET A 1 20.62 10.35 29.79
N ALA A 2 19.79 9.42 29.38
CA ALA A 2 19.47 9.19 27.98
C ALA A 2 18.13 8.47 27.91
N CYS A 3 17.03 9.20 28.07
CA CYS A 3 15.69 8.60 27.96
C CYS A 3 14.62 9.67 27.69
N THR A 4 14.72 10.39 26.56
CA THR A 4 13.65 11.35 26.20
C THR A 4 13.40 11.52 24.70
N ALA A 5 14.07 10.79 23.83
CA ALA A 5 13.91 10.96 22.37
C ALA A 5 12.88 10.01 21.72
N LEU A 6 12.38 9.02 22.43
CA LEU A 6 11.46 7.98 21.86
C LEU A 6 9.97 8.37 21.88
N HIS A 7 9.55 9.44 22.54
CA HIS A 7 8.14 9.76 22.73
C HIS A 7 7.53 10.73 21.71
N ALA A 8 8.32 11.41 20.89
CA ALA A 8 7.80 12.38 19.92
C ALA A 8 7.29 11.72 18.63
N SER A 9 7.90 10.63 18.18
CA SER A 9 7.48 9.90 16.98
C SER A 9 6.22 9.06 17.18
N ASP A 10 5.96 8.62 18.39
CA ASP A 10 4.85 7.70 18.73
C ASP A 10 3.48 8.38 18.72
N ARG A 11 3.42 9.68 19.06
CA ARG A 11 2.15 10.44 19.03
C ARG A 11 1.64 10.77 17.62
N SER A 12 2.48 10.69 16.59
CA SER A 12 2.11 11.00 15.21
C SER A 12 1.44 9.82 14.49
N LEU A 13 1.68 8.57 14.92
CA LEU A 13 1.24 7.36 14.24
C LEU A 13 -0.29 7.21 14.14
N ALA A 14 -1.04 7.80 15.06
CA ALA A 14 -2.51 7.80 15.02
C ALA A 14 -3.10 9.19 14.73
N SER A 15 -2.30 10.22 14.48
CA SER A 15 -2.78 11.61 14.32
C SER A 15 -3.78 11.76 13.18
N CYS A 16 -3.56 11.09 12.05
CA CYS A 16 -4.48 11.08 10.90
C CYS A 16 -5.83 10.42 11.19
N LEU A 17 -5.95 9.68 12.30
CA LEU A 17 -7.17 8.96 12.72
C LEU A 17 -7.83 9.57 13.95
N ARG A 18 -7.35 10.73 14.42
CA ARG A 18 -7.90 11.41 15.59
C ARG A 18 -9.35 11.84 15.32
N ASP A 19 -10.18 11.76 16.35
CA ASP A 19 -11.58 12.21 16.35
C ASP A 19 -12.48 11.54 15.29
N ARG A 20 -12.11 10.32 14.87
CA ARG A 20 -12.92 9.52 13.94
C ARG A 20 -13.78 8.51 14.67
N ASN A 21 -14.98 8.27 14.14
CA ASN A 21 -15.87 7.22 14.62
C ASN A 21 -15.15 5.88 14.60
N SER A 22 -15.14 5.20 15.72
CA SER A 22 -14.42 3.96 15.92
C SER A 22 -15.30 2.89 16.57
N GLU A 23 -14.92 1.64 16.37
CA GLU A 23 -15.58 0.46 16.87
C GLU A 23 -14.54 -0.48 17.47
N THR A 24 -14.80 -1.02 18.65
CA THR A 24 -13.97 -2.07 19.25
C THR A 24 -14.33 -3.43 18.65
N ALA A 25 -13.33 -4.22 18.33
CA ALA A 25 -13.49 -5.56 17.79
C ALA A 25 -12.45 -6.53 18.37
N ARG A 26 -12.76 -7.83 18.32
CA ARG A 26 -11.86 -8.87 18.78
C ARG A 26 -11.37 -9.73 17.62
N VAL A 27 -10.05 -9.90 17.52
CA VAL A 27 -9.40 -10.70 16.46
C VAL A 27 -9.47 -12.17 16.82
N ALA A 28 -10.02 -12.98 15.93
CA ALA A 28 -9.97 -14.46 16.01
C ALA A 28 -8.62 -14.97 15.52
N LYS A 29 -8.17 -14.49 14.34
CA LYS A 29 -6.87 -14.87 13.76
C LYS A 29 -6.34 -13.82 12.77
N VAL A 30 -5.05 -13.79 12.58
CA VAL A 30 -4.38 -13.13 11.45
C VAL A 30 -4.37 -14.10 10.29
N THR A 31 -4.96 -13.72 9.15
CA THR A 31 -5.01 -14.52 7.94
C THR A 31 -3.86 -14.26 7.01
N ASP A 32 -3.40 -13.01 6.97
CA ASP A 32 -2.28 -12.56 6.15
C ASP A 32 -1.62 -11.33 6.79
N GLY A 33 -0.56 -10.79 6.21
CA GLY A 33 0.16 -9.62 6.74
C GLY A 33 -0.66 -8.33 6.81
N ASP A 34 -1.81 -8.27 6.11
CA ASP A 34 -2.70 -7.10 6.06
C ASP A 34 -4.19 -7.45 6.24
N THR A 35 -4.48 -8.68 6.63
CA THR A 35 -5.86 -9.17 6.72
C THR A 35 -6.11 -9.93 8.03
N LEU A 36 -7.20 -9.59 8.71
CA LEU A 36 -7.65 -10.17 9.97
C LEU A 36 -9.00 -10.88 9.79
N ALA A 37 -9.23 -11.93 10.59
CA ALA A 37 -10.56 -12.45 10.84
C ALA A 37 -10.97 -12.09 12.28
N LEU A 38 -12.16 -11.55 12.44
CA LEU A 38 -12.74 -11.19 13.73
C LEU A 38 -13.51 -12.36 14.33
N THR A 39 -13.76 -12.32 15.63
CA THR A 39 -14.61 -13.31 16.31
C THR A 39 -16.06 -13.27 15.82
N SER A 40 -16.51 -12.15 15.24
CA SER A 40 -17.81 -12.03 14.58
C SER A 40 -17.91 -12.77 13.24
N GLY A 41 -16.82 -13.36 12.73
CA GLY A 41 -16.75 -13.96 11.41
C GLY A 41 -16.38 -12.98 10.28
N GLN A 42 -16.42 -11.68 10.52
CA GLN A 42 -16.02 -10.69 9.52
C GLN A 42 -14.51 -10.76 9.23
N ARG A 43 -14.13 -10.50 7.97
CA ARG A 43 -12.74 -10.29 7.58
C ARG A 43 -12.49 -8.79 7.41
N VAL A 44 -11.34 -8.32 7.93
CA VAL A 44 -10.90 -6.93 7.83
C VAL A 44 -9.63 -6.87 7.02
N ARG A 45 -9.62 -6.02 5.99
CA ARG A 45 -8.44 -5.62 5.22
C ARG A 45 -7.97 -4.26 5.71
N ILE A 46 -6.73 -4.18 6.16
CA ILE A 46 -6.14 -2.93 6.65
C ILE A 46 -5.97 -1.95 5.48
N ILE A 47 -6.51 -0.74 5.65
CA ILE A 47 -6.44 0.35 4.67
C ILE A 47 -5.02 0.89 4.55
N GLY A 48 -4.64 1.27 3.33
CA GLY A 48 -3.44 2.07 3.05
C GLY A 48 -2.14 1.28 3.01
N ILE A 49 -2.20 -0.04 3.17
CA ILE A 49 -1.02 -0.93 3.10
C ILE A 49 -1.23 -2.09 2.15
N ASN A 50 -0.11 -2.66 1.68
CA ASN A 50 -0.11 -3.95 1.01
C ASN A 50 1.09 -4.78 1.49
N THR A 51 0.89 -6.08 1.69
CA THR A 51 1.94 -7.03 2.09
C THR A 51 2.12 -8.11 1.03
N LEU A 52 3.25 -8.81 1.07
CA LEU A 52 3.43 -9.99 0.24
C LEU A 52 2.47 -11.10 0.66
N GLU A 53 2.04 -11.88 -0.33
CA GLU A 53 1.13 -12.99 -0.14
C GLU A 53 1.85 -14.23 0.41
N LEU A 54 1.22 -14.95 1.32
CA LEU A 54 1.78 -16.19 1.89
C LEU A 54 1.99 -17.30 0.84
N ASN A 55 1.23 -17.25 -0.26
CA ASN A 55 1.34 -18.17 -1.39
C ASN A 55 2.26 -17.63 -2.52
N ALA A 56 3.10 -16.62 -2.24
CA ALA A 56 4.06 -16.10 -3.21
C ALA A 56 4.96 -17.18 -3.77
N LYS A 57 5.44 -17.02 -5.01
CA LYS A 57 6.22 -18.04 -5.73
C LYS A 57 7.61 -18.22 -5.14
N SER A 58 8.32 -17.12 -4.84
CA SER A 58 9.67 -17.19 -4.30
C SER A 58 9.69 -17.52 -2.80
N GLN A 59 10.74 -18.19 -2.36
CA GLN A 59 10.93 -18.49 -0.94
C GLN A 59 11.12 -17.21 -0.12
N ALA A 60 11.85 -16.23 -0.64
CA ALA A 60 12.09 -14.99 0.05
C ALA A 60 10.81 -14.15 0.19
N SER A 61 9.97 -14.08 -0.87
CA SER A 61 8.65 -13.45 -0.77
C SER A 61 7.75 -14.11 0.29
N ARG A 62 7.76 -15.44 0.36
CA ARG A 62 7.03 -16.17 1.43
C ARG A 62 7.60 -15.90 2.82
N ALA A 63 8.92 -15.74 2.95
CA ALA A 63 9.55 -15.38 4.22
C ALA A 63 9.10 -13.99 4.68
N SER A 64 9.13 -13.01 3.78
CA SER A 64 8.65 -11.64 4.05
C SER A 64 7.15 -11.61 4.40
N ALA A 65 6.32 -12.39 3.69
CA ALA A 65 4.88 -12.51 4.01
C ALA A 65 4.65 -13.10 5.41
N ARG A 66 5.43 -14.13 5.80
CA ARG A 66 5.38 -14.68 7.17
C ARG A 66 5.83 -13.67 8.21
N ALA A 67 6.91 -12.90 7.92
CA ALA A 67 7.39 -11.83 8.81
C ALA A 67 6.32 -10.75 9.01
N ALA A 68 5.65 -10.31 7.94
CA ALA A 68 4.53 -9.37 8.02
C ALA A 68 3.37 -9.90 8.88
N SER A 69 2.96 -11.16 8.66
CA SER A 69 1.91 -11.80 9.46
C SER A 69 2.29 -11.95 10.93
N GLN A 70 3.55 -12.25 11.22
CA GLN A 70 4.07 -12.35 12.59
C GLN A 70 4.13 -10.96 13.27
N ALA A 71 4.60 -9.94 12.56
CA ALA A 71 4.60 -8.57 13.06
C ALA A 71 3.17 -8.08 13.36
N LEU A 72 2.21 -8.38 12.48
CA LEU A 72 0.80 -8.05 12.69
C LEU A 72 0.26 -8.74 13.96
N ARG A 73 0.53 -10.03 14.18
CA ARG A 73 0.13 -10.73 15.42
C ARG A 73 0.73 -10.08 16.66
N SER A 74 2.01 -9.73 16.62
CA SER A 74 2.71 -9.07 17.72
C SER A 74 2.10 -7.70 18.05
N LEU A 75 1.79 -6.90 17.03
CA LEU A 75 1.18 -5.58 17.18
C LEU A 75 -0.24 -5.61 17.74
N ILE A 76 -1.03 -6.63 17.41
CA ILE A 76 -2.38 -6.84 17.96
C ILE A 76 -2.33 -7.19 19.45
N GLY A 77 -1.34 -7.96 19.88
CA GLY A 77 -1.17 -8.36 21.28
C GLY A 77 -2.35 -9.16 21.81
N ASN A 78 -3.14 -8.57 22.71
CA ASN A 78 -4.26 -9.24 23.44
C ASN A 78 -5.53 -9.49 22.59
N ARG A 79 -5.47 -9.34 21.29
CA ARG A 79 -6.56 -9.53 20.31
C ARG A 79 -7.67 -8.47 20.32
N GLU A 80 -7.64 -7.49 21.18
CA GLU A 80 -8.58 -6.37 21.14
C GLU A 80 -8.01 -5.25 20.28
N ILE A 81 -8.84 -4.74 19.36
CA ILE A 81 -8.45 -3.71 18.41
C ILE A 81 -9.56 -2.68 18.26
N THR A 82 -9.19 -1.48 17.83
CA THR A 82 -10.11 -0.46 17.39
C THR A 82 -10.11 -0.36 15.87
N LEU A 83 -11.27 -0.39 15.26
CA LEU A 83 -11.48 -0.25 13.83
C LEU A 83 -12.00 1.16 13.52
N ILE A 84 -11.38 1.82 12.56
CA ILE A 84 -11.83 3.09 11.99
C ILE A 84 -12.08 2.85 10.51
N ALA A 85 -13.36 2.82 10.13
CA ALA A 85 -13.73 2.53 8.76
C ALA A 85 -13.41 3.71 7.84
N GLY A 86 -13.00 3.40 6.62
CA GLY A 86 -12.91 4.40 5.56
C GLY A 86 -14.26 4.73 4.93
N PRO A 87 -14.32 5.73 4.03
CA PRO A 87 -15.50 6.02 3.22
C PRO A 87 -16.02 4.81 2.43
N GLU A 88 -15.12 4.10 1.77
CA GLU A 88 -15.44 2.80 1.17
C GLU A 88 -15.34 1.71 2.23
N ARG A 89 -16.46 1.08 2.54
CA ARG A 89 -16.61 0.16 3.67
C ARG A 89 -16.14 -1.26 3.39
N HIS A 90 -16.27 -1.73 2.15
CA HIS A 90 -15.95 -3.10 1.76
C HIS A 90 -15.22 -3.12 0.42
N ASP A 91 -14.35 -4.09 0.25
CA ASP A 91 -13.74 -4.37 -1.04
C ASP A 91 -14.61 -5.34 -1.87
N ARG A 92 -14.18 -5.58 -3.12
CA ARG A 92 -14.85 -6.51 -4.04
C ARG A 92 -14.92 -7.98 -3.55
N HIS A 93 -14.19 -8.31 -2.50
CA HIS A 93 -14.17 -9.64 -1.88
C HIS A 93 -15.01 -9.70 -0.59
N GLY A 94 -15.78 -8.65 -0.30
CA GLY A 94 -16.60 -8.53 0.89
C GLY A 94 -15.81 -8.34 2.19
N ARG A 95 -14.49 -8.05 2.12
CA ARG A 95 -13.71 -7.72 3.31
C ARG A 95 -14.02 -6.29 3.74
N ARG A 96 -14.22 -6.08 5.03
CA ARG A 96 -14.36 -4.76 5.61
C ARG A 96 -13.05 -3.99 5.49
N LEU A 97 -13.10 -2.75 5.04
CA LEU A 97 -11.96 -1.85 4.92
C LEU A 97 -11.90 -0.95 6.15
N ALA A 98 -10.80 -1.03 6.91
CA ALA A 98 -10.62 -0.21 8.10
C ALA A 98 -9.13 0.06 8.39
N HIS A 99 -8.86 1.22 8.99
CA HIS A 99 -7.64 1.40 9.76
C HIS A 99 -7.77 0.64 11.07
N VAL A 100 -6.69 0.07 11.56
CA VAL A 100 -6.68 -0.76 12.76
C VAL A 100 -5.73 -0.17 13.77
N LEU A 101 -6.24 0.11 14.97
CA LEU A 101 -5.42 0.51 16.10
C LEU A 101 -5.38 -0.63 17.14
N ASN A 102 -4.24 -0.82 17.76
CA ASN A 102 -4.14 -1.70 18.93
C ASN A 102 -4.67 -1.01 20.19
N LYS A 103 -4.62 -1.70 21.34
CA LYS A 103 -5.05 -1.17 22.65
C LYS A 103 -4.34 0.11 23.06
N ASP A 104 -3.08 0.29 22.62
CA ASP A 104 -2.26 1.46 22.92
C ASP A 104 -2.48 2.60 21.91
N ARG A 105 -3.52 2.50 21.08
CA ARG A 105 -3.90 3.46 20.03
C ARG A 105 -2.85 3.61 18.92
N VAL A 106 -1.95 2.65 18.75
CA VAL A 106 -0.97 2.63 17.67
C VAL A 106 -1.63 2.19 16.38
N ASN A 107 -1.44 2.95 15.29
CA ASN A 107 -1.88 2.57 13.95
C ASN A 107 -1.04 1.38 13.44
N ILE A 108 -1.66 0.20 13.42
CA ILE A 108 -0.98 -1.06 13.04
C ILE A 108 -0.47 -0.99 11.59
N GLY A 109 -1.24 -0.42 10.67
CA GLY A 109 -0.81 -0.26 9.26
C GLY A 109 0.43 0.61 9.13
N ALA A 110 0.44 1.75 9.80
CA ALA A 110 1.60 2.65 9.84
C ALA A 110 2.84 1.97 10.43
N GLU A 111 2.66 1.21 11.50
CA GLU A 111 3.76 0.51 12.16
C GLU A 111 4.33 -0.64 11.31
N LEU A 112 3.50 -1.36 10.56
CA LEU A 112 3.96 -2.37 9.61
C LEU A 112 4.80 -1.74 8.49
N ILE A 113 4.40 -0.58 7.96
CA ILE A 113 5.19 0.16 6.96
C ILE A 113 6.51 0.62 7.56
N ARG A 114 6.47 1.26 8.74
CA ARG A 114 7.66 1.79 9.42
C ARG A 114 8.73 0.73 9.66
N ARG A 115 8.31 -0.51 9.94
CA ARG A 115 9.21 -1.68 10.12
C ARG A 115 9.61 -2.36 8.80
N GLY A 116 9.13 -1.87 7.65
CA GLY A 116 9.42 -2.48 6.36
C GLY A 116 8.69 -3.81 6.12
N HIS A 117 7.56 -4.07 6.77
CA HIS A 117 6.76 -5.29 6.54
C HIS A 117 5.64 -5.09 5.52
N ALA A 118 5.36 -3.84 5.14
CA ALA A 118 4.33 -3.48 4.17
C ALA A 118 4.76 -2.33 3.29
N THR A 119 4.17 -2.21 2.11
CA THR A 119 4.23 -1.02 1.27
C THR A 119 3.04 -0.12 1.54
N ALA A 120 3.20 1.19 1.38
CA ALA A 120 2.09 2.12 1.32
C ALA A 120 1.34 1.98 0.00
N VAL A 121 0.02 2.18 0.03
CA VAL A 121 -0.81 2.26 -1.16
C VAL A 121 -2.01 3.17 -0.90
N ALA A 122 -2.29 4.07 -1.83
CA ALA A 122 -3.48 4.91 -1.77
C ALA A 122 -4.54 4.38 -2.74
N VAL A 123 -5.69 3.96 -2.23
CA VAL A 123 -6.77 3.36 -3.03
C VAL A 123 -8.05 4.18 -2.88
N ALA A 124 -8.52 4.71 -4.01
CA ALA A 124 -9.80 5.39 -4.14
C ALA A 124 -10.08 6.39 -2.99
N GLN A 125 -11.21 6.26 -2.31
CA GLN A 125 -11.64 7.19 -1.26
C GLN A 125 -10.94 6.96 0.09
N ASN A 126 -10.29 5.80 0.29
CA ASN A 126 -9.68 5.40 1.57
C ASN A 126 -8.22 5.90 1.70
N THR A 127 -8.02 7.22 1.67
CA THR A 127 -6.69 7.85 1.61
C THR A 127 -6.32 8.65 2.86
N LEU A 128 -7.08 8.54 3.94
CA LEU A 128 -6.98 9.41 5.12
C LEU A 128 -5.56 9.51 5.72
N CYS A 129 -4.81 8.42 5.75
CA CYS A 129 -3.44 8.40 6.27
C CYS A 129 -2.38 8.25 5.16
N ALA A 130 -2.74 8.48 3.89
CA ALA A 130 -1.86 8.14 2.77
C ALA A 130 -0.52 8.88 2.84
N ASP A 131 -0.51 10.21 2.99
CA ASP A 131 0.74 10.98 3.07
C ASP A 131 1.67 10.47 4.17
N HIS A 132 1.11 10.21 5.35
CA HIS A 132 1.85 9.66 6.47
C HIS A 132 2.44 8.28 6.16
N HIS A 133 1.65 7.38 5.56
CA HIS A 133 2.11 6.04 5.16
C HIS A 133 3.25 6.11 4.15
N PHE A 134 3.17 7.00 3.15
CA PHE A 134 4.22 7.16 2.15
C PHE A 134 5.50 7.78 2.75
N THR A 135 5.37 8.68 3.72
CA THR A 135 6.51 9.21 4.49
C THR A 135 7.24 8.09 5.25
N LEU A 136 6.49 7.27 6.01
CA LEU A 136 7.05 6.14 6.75
C LEU A 136 7.69 5.09 5.83
N GLU A 137 7.11 4.86 4.65
CA GLU A 137 7.71 3.98 3.66
C GLU A 137 9.05 4.53 3.16
N SER A 138 9.12 5.83 2.89
CA SER A 138 10.36 6.48 2.46
C SER A 138 11.47 6.33 3.51
N GLU A 139 11.14 6.50 4.78
CA GLU A 139 12.07 6.27 5.89
C GLU A 139 12.52 4.80 5.98
N ALA A 140 11.60 3.85 5.84
CA ALA A 140 11.91 2.42 5.86
C ALA A 140 12.82 2.02 4.69
N ARG A 141 12.62 2.61 3.51
CA ARG A 141 13.47 2.41 2.32
C ARG A 141 14.89 2.94 2.54
N ILE A 142 15.03 4.16 3.06
CA ILE A 142 16.35 4.76 3.36
C ILE A 142 17.15 3.88 4.33
N LYS A 143 16.46 3.28 5.29
CA LYS A 143 17.06 2.40 6.30
C LYS A 143 17.18 0.94 5.85
N SER A 144 16.76 0.61 4.61
CA SER A 144 16.75 -0.76 4.05
C SER A 144 16.05 -1.78 4.96
N LEU A 145 14.91 -1.43 5.58
CA LEU A 145 14.22 -2.29 6.53
C LEU A 145 13.34 -3.33 5.83
N GLY A 146 13.40 -4.57 6.29
CA GLY A 146 12.52 -5.66 5.89
C GLY A 146 12.50 -5.89 4.38
N ILE A 147 11.34 -5.70 3.72
CA ILE A 147 11.19 -5.88 2.27
C ILE A 147 12.07 -4.93 1.44
N TRP A 148 12.63 -3.89 2.04
CA TRP A 148 13.49 -2.90 1.39
C TRP A 148 14.97 -3.27 1.45
N GLU A 149 15.35 -4.28 2.23
CA GLU A 149 16.71 -4.83 2.24
C GLU A 149 17.07 -5.45 0.88
N THR A 150 16.08 -6.12 0.26
CA THR A 150 16.24 -6.75 -1.06
C THR A 150 15.07 -6.37 -1.99
N PRO A 151 14.99 -5.09 -2.44
CA PRO A 151 13.81 -4.57 -3.14
C PRO A 151 13.50 -5.25 -4.48
N SER A 152 14.43 -6.01 -5.07
CA SER A 152 14.28 -6.69 -6.35
C SER A 152 13.06 -7.63 -6.44
N GLU A 153 12.59 -8.15 -5.32
CA GLU A 153 11.40 -9.03 -5.30
C GLU A 153 10.07 -8.28 -5.46
N TRP A 154 10.07 -7.00 -5.08
CA TRP A 154 8.89 -6.13 -5.13
C TRP A 154 8.85 -5.30 -6.37
N PHE A 155 10.04 -4.99 -6.90
CA PHE A 155 10.19 -4.10 -8.02
C PHE A 155 10.29 -4.85 -9.33
N ILE A 156 9.55 -4.37 -10.30
CA ILE A 156 9.88 -4.57 -11.70
C ILE A 156 10.67 -3.33 -12.09
N ASP A 157 12.00 -3.48 -12.22
CA ASP A 157 12.86 -2.45 -12.79
C ASP A 157 13.17 -2.88 -14.24
N GLY A 158 12.75 -2.05 -15.17
CA GLY A 158 12.94 -2.31 -16.58
C GLY A 158 11.66 -2.39 -17.41
N ASP A 159 11.86 -2.55 -18.69
CA ASP A 159 10.81 -2.38 -19.70
C ASP A 159 10.06 -3.68 -20.05
N THR A 160 10.40 -4.80 -19.39
CA THR A 160 9.81 -6.10 -19.75
C THR A 160 8.88 -6.61 -18.66
N LEU A 161 7.59 -6.71 -18.99
CA LEU A 161 6.61 -7.40 -18.16
C LEU A 161 6.61 -8.89 -18.46
N THR A 162 6.67 -9.70 -17.42
CA THR A 162 6.55 -11.15 -17.51
C THR A 162 5.10 -11.61 -17.29
N ARG A 163 4.83 -12.89 -17.56
CA ARG A 163 3.53 -13.52 -17.24
C ARG A 163 3.15 -13.40 -15.76
N ASP A 164 4.15 -13.25 -14.89
CA ASP A 164 4.01 -13.19 -13.44
C ASP A 164 3.84 -11.76 -12.91
N SER A 165 3.76 -10.78 -13.79
CA SER A 165 3.59 -9.36 -13.42
C SER A 165 2.15 -9.00 -13.00
N ARG A 166 1.24 -9.98 -12.86
CA ARG A 166 -0.12 -9.73 -12.34
C ARG A 166 -0.11 -9.50 -10.83
N GLY A 167 -1.20 -8.89 -10.33
CA GLY A 167 -1.35 -8.54 -8.93
C GLY A 167 -0.68 -7.21 -8.60
N PHE A 168 -0.47 -6.96 -7.32
CA PHE A 168 0.17 -5.71 -6.88
C PHE A 168 1.65 -5.68 -7.27
N LYS A 169 2.07 -4.56 -7.87
CA LYS A 169 3.45 -4.31 -8.30
C LYS A 169 3.88 -2.88 -7.98
N LEU A 170 5.17 -2.74 -7.68
CA LEU A 170 5.92 -1.49 -7.76
C LEU A 170 6.80 -1.58 -8.98
N MET A 171 6.76 -0.58 -9.86
CA MET A 171 7.49 -0.62 -11.12
C MET A 171 8.18 0.70 -11.37
N LYS A 172 9.45 0.63 -11.79
CA LYS A 172 10.18 1.75 -12.37
C LYS A 172 10.12 1.63 -13.89
N THR A 173 9.65 2.67 -14.54
CA THR A 173 9.40 2.70 -15.97
C THR A 173 9.43 4.14 -16.47
N SER A 174 9.35 4.37 -17.78
CA SER A 174 9.28 5.72 -18.34
C SER A 174 7.93 5.97 -19.00
N ILE A 175 7.42 7.19 -18.89
CA ILE A 175 6.18 7.59 -19.57
C ILE A 175 6.49 7.78 -21.05
N THR A 176 5.84 7.02 -21.91
CA THR A 176 6.02 7.12 -23.39
C THR A 176 4.96 7.98 -24.05
N SER A 177 3.76 8.03 -23.48
CA SER A 177 2.66 8.81 -24.01
C SER A 177 1.62 9.10 -22.94
N ILE A 178 0.96 10.24 -23.05
CA ILE A 178 -0.19 10.62 -22.23
C ILE A 178 -1.32 11.02 -23.19
N ASN A 179 -2.38 10.24 -23.17
CA ASN A 179 -3.55 10.42 -23.99
C ASN A 179 -4.74 10.79 -23.11
N SER A 180 -5.53 11.76 -23.54
CA SER A 180 -6.79 12.13 -22.89
C SER A 180 -7.93 11.79 -23.84
N ASP A 181 -8.87 10.97 -23.38
CA ASP A 181 -10.10 10.64 -24.08
C ASP A 181 -11.28 11.13 -23.22
N GLY A 182 -11.79 12.30 -23.56
CA GLY A 182 -12.86 12.95 -22.79
C GLY A 182 -12.44 13.20 -21.33
N ASN A 183 -13.10 12.51 -20.41
CA ASN A 183 -12.88 12.65 -18.96
C ASN A 183 -11.80 11.71 -18.37
N GLN A 184 -11.09 10.94 -19.22
CA GLN A 184 -10.16 9.94 -18.74
C GLN A 184 -8.77 10.14 -19.33
N SER A 185 -7.76 10.19 -18.48
CA SER A 185 -6.35 10.23 -18.90
C SER A 185 -5.76 8.83 -18.83
N ILE A 186 -5.06 8.44 -19.89
CA ILE A 186 -4.37 7.16 -20.04
C ILE A 186 -2.89 7.44 -20.24
N LEU A 187 -2.05 6.89 -19.36
CA LEU A 187 -0.62 6.93 -19.47
C LEU A 187 -0.13 5.62 -20.07
N LEU A 188 0.75 5.70 -21.05
CA LEU A 188 1.46 4.55 -21.60
C LEU A 188 2.90 4.58 -21.09
N PHE A 189 3.42 3.40 -20.76
CA PHE A 189 4.77 3.26 -20.22
C PHE A 189 5.64 2.35 -21.09
N SER A 190 6.95 2.56 -21.03
CA SER A 190 7.95 1.81 -21.83
C SER A 190 7.90 0.30 -21.58
N ASN A 191 7.47 -0.14 -20.40
CA ASN A 191 7.28 -1.56 -20.09
C ASN A 191 6.00 -2.18 -20.66
N GLY A 192 5.23 -1.45 -21.50
CA GLY A 192 4.02 -1.93 -22.15
C GLY A 192 2.75 -1.88 -21.28
N ILE A 193 2.82 -1.38 -20.06
CA ILE A 193 1.62 -1.12 -19.24
C ILE A 193 0.91 0.13 -19.74
N SER A 194 -0.43 0.09 -19.70
CA SER A 194 -1.26 1.28 -19.71
C SER A 194 -1.84 1.52 -18.32
N ALA A 195 -1.76 2.75 -17.84
CA ALA A 195 -2.42 3.13 -16.60
C ALA A 195 -3.50 4.18 -16.87
N THR A 196 -4.68 3.92 -16.33
CA THR A 196 -5.80 4.86 -16.34
C THR A 196 -5.82 5.59 -15.00
N LEU A 197 -6.01 6.91 -15.02
CA LEU A 197 -6.24 7.66 -13.79
C LEU A 197 -7.63 7.31 -13.24
N GLY A 198 -7.68 7.00 -11.96
CA GLY A 198 -8.94 6.68 -11.28
C GLY A 198 -9.87 7.89 -11.20
N LYS A 199 -11.18 7.64 -11.15
CA LYS A 199 -12.21 8.69 -11.03
C LYS A 199 -12.08 9.61 -9.81
N HIS A 200 -11.28 9.21 -8.83
CA HIS A 200 -10.98 9.99 -7.61
C HIS A 200 -9.57 10.60 -7.65
N TRP A 201 -9.01 10.79 -8.84
CA TRP A 201 -7.77 11.51 -9.00
C TRP A 201 -7.96 12.98 -8.60
N THR A 202 -7.25 13.41 -7.55
CA THR A 202 -7.55 14.66 -6.82
C THR A 202 -6.73 15.88 -7.26
N VAL A 203 -5.79 15.69 -8.16
CA VAL A 203 -4.94 16.77 -8.71
C VAL A 203 -5.11 16.87 -10.22
N ALA A 204 -4.61 17.93 -10.82
CA ALA A 204 -4.58 18.04 -12.28
C ALA A 204 -3.94 16.78 -12.89
N PRO A 205 -4.52 16.22 -13.97
CA PRO A 205 -3.91 15.09 -14.67
C PRO A 205 -2.49 15.43 -15.11
N PRO A 206 -1.58 14.44 -15.12
CA PRO A 206 -0.23 14.63 -15.65
C PRO A 206 -0.27 15.19 -17.07
N GLY A 207 0.46 16.24 -17.30
CA GLY A 207 0.57 16.86 -18.63
C GLY A 207 1.67 16.22 -19.47
N LYS A 208 1.75 16.62 -20.75
CA LYS A 208 2.71 16.10 -21.73
C LYS A 208 4.18 16.34 -21.33
N GLU A 209 4.42 17.29 -20.42
CA GLU A 209 5.76 17.57 -19.86
C GLU A 209 6.36 16.38 -19.10
N LEU A 210 5.54 15.41 -18.71
CA LEU A 210 6.00 14.19 -18.08
C LEU A 210 6.37 13.07 -19.07
N VAL A 211 6.13 13.23 -20.38
CA VAL A 211 6.57 12.28 -21.40
C VAL A 211 8.09 12.23 -21.41
N GLY A 212 8.65 11.02 -21.40
CA GLY A 212 10.09 10.78 -21.28
C GLY A 212 10.59 10.71 -19.83
N LYS A 213 9.83 11.17 -18.84
CA LYS A 213 10.26 11.10 -17.45
C LYS A 213 10.20 9.66 -16.92
N ARG A 214 11.21 9.33 -16.12
CA ARG A 214 11.28 8.07 -15.37
C ARG A 214 10.44 8.19 -14.12
N VAL A 215 9.59 7.18 -13.87
CA VAL A 215 8.65 7.18 -12.75
C VAL A 215 8.66 5.85 -12.02
N GLU A 216 8.34 5.87 -10.73
CA GLU A 216 7.93 4.71 -9.99
C GLU A 216 6.40 4.75 -9.87
N ILE A 217 5.74 3.68 -10.30
CA ILE A 217 4.30 3.50 -10.19
C ILE A 217 3.96 2.26 -9.36
N ARG A 218 2.81 2.29 -8.68
CA ARG A 218 2.34 1.14 -7.92
C ARG A 218 0.85 0.93 -8.04
N GLY A 219 0.46 -0.33 -8.05
CA GLY A 219 -0.94 -0.74 -8.15
C GLY A 219 -1.11 -2.18 -8.60
N TRP A 220 -2.35 -2.57 -8.82
CA TRP A 220 -2.69 -3.90 -9.27
C TRP A 220 -2.67 -3.98 -10.79
N VAL A 221 -1.79 -4.82 -11.32
CA VAL A 221 -1.72 -5.13 -12.75
C VAL A 221 -2.76 -6.20 -13.07
N GLY A 222 -3.65 -5.87 -14.00
CA GLY A 222 -4.68 -6.75 -14.55
C GLY A 222 -4.62 -6.77 -16.07
N GLY A 223 -5.73 -7.20 -16.73
CA GLY A 223 -5.84 -7.28 -18.18
C GLY A 223 -5.26 -8.56 -18.78
N GLY A 224 -5.27 -8.65 -20.11
CA GLY A 224 -4.67 -9.75 -20.88
C GLY A 224 -3.15 -9.60 -20.98
N ARG A 225 -2.48 -10.70 -21.42
CA ARG A 225 -1.01 -10.70 -21.61
C ARG A 225 -0.52 -9.64 -22.61
N ALA A 226 -1.30 -9.42 -23.68
CA ALA A 226 -0.95 -8.46 -24.72
C ALA A 226 -1.21 -7.00 -24.34
N ARG A 227 -2.00 -6.76 -23.29
CA ARG A 227 -2.42 -5.41 -22.86
C ARG A 227 -2.55 -5.36 -21.34
N PRO A 228 -1.45 -5.37 -20.60
CA PRO A 228 -1.49 -5.21 -19.15
C PRO A 228 -2.01 -3.82 -18.80
N LYS A 229 -2.89 -3.77 -17.81
CA LYS A 229 -3.56 -2.54 -17.38
C LYS A 229 -3.45 -2.34 -15.88
N MET A 230 -3.44 -1.09 -15.48
CA MET A 230 -3.46 -0.67 -14.08
C MET A 230 -4.42 0.52 -13.93
N THR A 231 -4.93 0.73 -12.74
CA THR A 231 -5.57 1.99 -12.36
C THR A 231 -4.73 2.68 -11.31
N LEU A 232 -4.33 3.91 -11.57
CA LEU A 232 -3.70 4.79 -10.59
C LEU A 232 -4.80 5.54 -9.85
N HIS A 233 -5.13 5.09 -8.65
CA HIS A 233 -6.25 5.61 -7.87
C HIS A 233 -5.95 6.95 -7.18
N HIS A 234 -4.66 7.27 -6.99
CA HIS A 234 -4.23 8.46 -6.26
C HIS A 234 -2.84 8.92 -6.76
N PRO A 235 -2.56 10.24 -6.77
CA PRO A 235 -1.25 10.77 -7.18
C PRO A 235 -0.06 10.14 -6.46
N LEU A 236 -0.15 9.86 -5.18
CA LEU A 236 0.91 9.20 -4.41
C LEU A 236 1.32 7.81 -4.94
N ASN A 237 0.49 7.18 -5.79
CA ASN A 237 0.85 5.92 -6.42
C ASN A 237 1.77 6.10 -7.64
N MET A 238 2.16 7.31 -7.97
CA MET A 238 3.14 7.63 -9.01
C MET A 238 4.13 8.66 -8.47
N ARG A 239 5.42 8.37 -8.57
CA ARG A 239 6.51 9.26 -8.16
C ARG A 239 7.47 9.45 -9.32
N ILE A 240 7.76 10.70 -9.68
CA ILE A 240 8.81 11.03 -10.63
C ILE A 240 10.15 10.70 -9.97
N LEU A 241 11.01 10.02 -10.70
CA LEU A 241 12.37 9.74 -10.26
C LEU A 241 13.28 10.82 -10.81
N SER A 242 14.13 11.39 -9.95
CA SER A 242 15.26 12.22 -10.39
C SER A 242 16.26 11.35 -11.17
N ASP A 243 16.74 11.89 -12.25
CA ASP A 243 17.83 11.30 -13.04
C ASP A 243 19.11 11.17 -12.22
#